data_cefc1162f1daea068941f400dcacac5f
#
_entry.id   cefc1162f1daea068941f400dcacac5f
#
_cell.length_a   1.000
_cell.length_b   1.000
_cell.length_c   1.000
_cell.angle_alpha   90.00
_cell.angle_beta   90.00
_cell.angle_gamma   90.00
#
_symmetry.space_group_name_H-M   'P 1'
#
loop_
_entity.id
_entity.type
_entity.pdbx_description
1 polymer ?
#
loop_
_entity_poly.entity_id
_entity_poly.type
_entity_poly.pdbx_seq_one_letter_code
_entity_poly.pdbx_strand_id
1 'polypeptide(L)'
;GYMEVSYELGLARFSGIEGTTEYTEAWEMFIQRLQKQIEQVRAQRQEHHAPQLLTEADCIRDSRAGDYEGKVLVMRPGVLRPEYWNAAHQLYFAVDGNGARAGGHGTKVFCINIYTGEHTYIRRTDVMGAVKPDRLPGWAKEKAAALRQDYQREKAAEFNQSKLDTLADNGMEIVEVDK
;
A
#
# COMPACT_ATOMS: atom_id res chain seq x y z
N GLY A 1 30.61 15.35 1.44
CA GLY A 1 30.92 15.91 0.10
C GLY A 1 29.84 15.55 -0.90
N TYR A 2 29.60 16.42 -1.83
CA TYR A 2 28.66 16.19 -2.92
C TYR A 2 29.44 15.90 -4.20
N MET A 3 28.98 14.97 -5.00
CA MET A 3 29.52 14.69 -6.32
C MET A 3 28.57 15.32 -7.34
N GLU A 4 29.08 16.30 -8.06
CA GLU A 4 28.40 16.90 -9.21
C GLU A 4 29.00 16.29 -10.48
N VAL A 5 28.20 15.63 -11.28
CA VAL A 5 28.62 15.00 -12.53
C VAL A 5 28.17 15.86 -13.69
N SER A 6 29.12 16.46 -14.40
CA SER A 6 28.83 17.13 -15.66
C SER A 6 28.84 16.12 -16.79
N TYR A 7 27.68 15.82 -17.35
CA TYR A 7 27.53 14.87 -18.46
C TYR A 7 28.16 15.36 -19.77
N GLU A 8 28.31 16.68 -19.93
CA GLU A 8 28.92 17.25 -21.15
C GLU A 8 30.44 17.06 -21.24
N LEU A 9 31.13 16.98 -20.11
CA LEU A 9 32.58 16.88 -20.04
C LEU A 9 33.10 15.57 -19.44
N GLY A 10 32.22 14.69 -18.97
CA GLY A 10 32.62 13.45 -18.29
C GLY A 10 33.43 13.66 -16.99
N LEU A 11 33.39 14.86 -16.44
CA LEU A 11 34.15 15.23 -15.24
C LEU A 11 33.24 15.15 -14.00
N ALA A 12 33.71 14.41 -13.00
CA ALA A 12 33.10 14.42 -11.67
C ALA A 12 33.80 15.49 -10.81
N ARG A 13 33.03 16.45 -10.31
CA ARG A 13 33.54 17.46 -9.38
C ARG A 13 33.03 17.12 -7.97
N PHE A 14 33.98 16.97 -7.07
CA PHE A 14 33.67 16.78 -5.66
C PHE A 14 33.78 18.14 -4.93
N SER A 15 32.71 18.48 -4.19
CA SER A 15 32.68 19.68 -3.36
C SER A 15 32.38 19.33 -1.91
N GLY A 16 32.89 20.14 -0.97
CA GLY A 16 32.66 19.91 0.46
C GLY A 16 33.30 18.63 1.00
N ILE A 17 34.45 18.22 0.43
CA ILE A 17 35.24 17.11 0.94
C ILE A 17 35.99 17.61 2.18
N GLU A 18 35.66 17.04 3.31
CA GLU A 18 36.44 17.09 4.54
C GLU A 18 37.09 15.74 4.72
N GLY A 19 38.40 15.72 4.91
CA GLY A 19 39.16 14.51 5.06
C GLY A 19 40.06 14.61 6.30
N THR A 20 40.32 13.48 6.90
CA THR A 20 41.29 13.31 7.98
C THR A 20 42.14 12.07 7.69
N THR A 21 43.34 12.03 8.21
CA THR A 21 44.21 10.86 8.15
C THR A 21 43.98 9.93 9.34
N GLU A 22 43.27 10.41 10.35
CA GLU A 22 43.00 9.63 11.56
C GLU A 22 41.69 8.85 11.41
N TYR A 23 41.77 7.53 11.60
CA TYR A 23 40.66 6.61 11.39
C TYR A 23 39.47 6.89 12.33
N THR A 24 39.73 7.15 13.60
CA THR A 24 38.71 7.45 14.61
C THR A 24 37.98 8.76 14.30
N GLU A 25 38.74 9.78 13.92
CA GLU A 25 38.18 11.07 13.54
C GLU A 25 37.29 10.97 12.28
N ALA A 26 37.72 10.15 11.30
CA ALA A 26 36.88 9.86 10.12
C ALA A 26 35.53 9.25 10.49
N TRP A 27 35.49 8.33 11.45
CA TRP A 27 34.25 7.75 11.94
C TRP A 27 33.37 8.76 12.68
N GLU A 28 33.94 9.60 13.50
CA GLU A 28 33.19 10.66 14.18
C GLU A 28 32.55 11.62 13.19
N MET A 29 33.27 12.06 12.18
CA MET A 29 32.76 12.89 11.10
C MET A 29 31.61 12.19 10.34
N PHE A 30 31.76 10.90 10.05
CA PHE A 30 30.73 10.10 9.39
C PHE A 30 29.46 10.01 10.24
N ILE A 31 29.59 9.70 11.53
CA ILE A 31 28.47 9.62 12.47
C ILE A 31 27.74 10.97 12.57
N GLN A 32 28.47 12.07 12.70
CA GLN A 32 27.89 13.41 12.77
C GLN A 32 27.09 13.75 11.49
N ARG A 33 27.61 13.37 10.32
CA ARG A 33 26.90 13.56 9.05
C ARG A 33 25.63 12.72 8.96
N LEU A 34 25.68 11.48 9.40
CA LEU A 34 24.50 10.61 9.47
C LEU A 34 23.43 11.17 10.42
N GLN A 35 23.83 11.64 11.59
CA GLN A 35 22.91 12.26 12.55
C GLN A 35 22.22 13.48 11.95
N LYS A 36 22.99 14.38 11.33
CA LYS A 36 22.44 15.55 10.63
C LYS A 36 21.47 15.16 9.51
N GLN A 37 21.80 14.13 8.74
CA GLN A 37 20.92 13.63 7.67
C GLN A 37 19.62 13.05 8.24
N ILE A 38 19.68 12.31 9.34
CA ILE A 38 18.51 11.78 10.03
C ILE A 38 17.61 12.91 10.52
N GLU A 39 18.20 13.96 11.11
CA GLU A 39 17.45 15.14 11.59
C GLU A 39 16.77 15.87 10.44
N GLN A 40 17.46 16.06 9.33
CA GLN A 40 16.90 16.67 8.12
C GLN A 40 15.72 15.87 7.57
N VAL A 41 15.86 14.54 7.46
CA VAL A 41 14.77 13.67 7.00
C VAL A 41 13.58 13.70 7.97
N ARG A 42 13.83 13.73 9.27
CA ARG A 42 12.77 13.85 10.28
C ARG A 42 12.04 15.19 10.15
N ALA A 43 12.78 16.30 10.01
CA ALA A 43 12.20 17.63 9.82
C ALA A 43 11.33 17.70 8.56
N GLN A 44 11.85 17.21 7.43
CA GLN A 44 11.10 17.14 6.17
C GLN A 44 9.82 16.31 6.30
N ARG A 45 9.87 15.15 6.98
CA ARG A 45 8.68 14.32 7.24
C ARG A 45 7.65 15.04 8.09
N GLN A 46 8.08 15.82 9.08
CA GLN A 46 7.18 16.63 9.91
C GLN A 46 6.57 17.76 9.12
N GLU A 47 7.37 18.49 8.34
CA GLU A 47 6.92 19.59 7.50
C GLU A 47 5.89 19.16 6.45
N HIS A 48 6.13 18.02 5.80
CA HIS A 48 5.22 17.46 4.80
C HIS A 48 4.08 16.61 5.40
N HIS A 49 3.94 16.56 6.74
CA HIS A 49 2.94 15.74 7.42
C HIS A 49 2.87 14.32 6.86
N ALA A 50 4.05 13.74 6.56
CA ALA A 50 4.13 12.40 5.97
C ALA A 50 3.43 11.39 6.88
N PRO A 51 2.42 10.65 6.39
CA PRO A 51 1.68 9.70 7.20
C PRO A 51 2.65 8.67 7.80
N GLN A 52 2.55 8.46 9.11
CA GLN A 52 3.37 7.45 9.78
C GLN A 52 3.06 6.06 9.22
N LEU A 53 4.09 5.20 9.17
CA LEU A 53 3.91 3.79 8.84
C LEU A 53 2.97 3.12 9.83
N LEU A 54 2.03 2.36 9.29
CA LEU A 54 1.19 1.46 10.07
C LEU A 54 2.01 0.23 10.48
N THR A 55 1.72 -0.28 11.66
CA THR A 55 2.40 -1.42 12.27
C THR A 55 1.46 -2.61 12.44
N GLU A 56 1.97 -3.75 12.87
CA GLU A 56 1.13 -4.91 13.20
C GLU A 56 0.09 -4.61 14.30
N ALA A 57 0.40 -3.65 15.20
CA ALA A 57 -0.54 -3.23 16.24
C ALA A 57 -1.78 -2.51 15.68
N ASP A 58 -1.67 -1.92 14.49
CA ASP A 58 -2.75 -1.22 13.79
C ASP A 58 -3.61 -2.16 12.94
N CYS A 59 -3.23 -3.44 12.85
CA CYS A 59 -3.88 -4.45 12.04
C CYS A 59 -4.69 -5.44 12.89
N ILE A 60 -5.75 -5.98 12.28
CA ILE A 60 -6.37 -7.22 12.71
C ILE A 60 -5.48 -8.33 12.15
N ARG A 61 -4.88 -9.14 13.02
CA ARG A 61 -3.97 -10.21 12.62
C ARG A 61 -4.64 -11.13 11.60
N ASP A 62 -3.89 -11.43 10.55
CA ASP A 62 -4.30 -12.44 9.60
C ASP A 62 -4.31 -13.82 10.28
N SER A 63 -5.51 -14.34 10.51
CA SER A 63 -5.64 -15.79 10.56
C SER A 63 -5.79 -16.22 9.08
N ARG A 64 -5.05 -17.21 8.61
CA ARG A 64 -5.22 -17.79 7.27
C ARG A 64 -6.67 -18.19 6.95
N ALA A 65 -7.52 -18.25 7.96
CA ALA A 65 -8.97 -18.42 7.89
C ALA A 65 -9.74 -17.11 7.57
N GLY A 66 -9.08 -15.96 7.55
CA GLY A 66 -9.72 -14.67 7.31
C GLY A 66 -9.87 -14.36 5.82
N ASP A 67 -11.04 -13.89 5.46
CA ASP A 67 -11.34 -13.32 4.15
C ASP A 67 -10.87 -11.85 4.10
N TYR A 68 -10.23 -11.47 3.01
CA TYR A 68 -9.74 -10.11 2.77
C TYR A 68 -10.61 -9.29 1.82
N GLU A 69 -11.51 -9.94 1.06
CA GLU A 69 -12.37 -9.24 0.09
C GLU A 69 -13.17 -8.13 0.77
N GLY A 70 -13.19 -6.94 0.16
CA GLY A 70 -13.87 -5.76 0.68
C GLY A 70 -13.21 -5.09 1.89
N LYS A 71 -12.00 -5.53 2.28
CA LYS A 71 -11.25 -4.97 3.41
C LYS A 71 -10.07 -4.12 2.96
N VAL A 72 -9.69 -3.19 3.82
CA VAL A 72 -8.46 -2.41 3.65
C VAL A 72 -7.31 -3.17 4.29
N LEU A 73 -6.31 -3.49 3.49
CA LEU A 73 -5.12 -4.24 3.85
C LEU A 73 -3.94 -3.32 4.08
N VAL A 74 -3.05 -3.74 4.96
CA VAL A 74 -1.79 -3.04 5.26
C VAL A 74 -0.62 -3.89 4.78
N MET A 75 0.17 -3.34 3.88
CA MET A 75 1.35 -3.99 3.35
C MET A 75 2.53 -3.91 4.33
N ARG A 76 3.36 -4.95 4.40
CA ARG A 76 4.56 -4.96 5.24
C ARG A 76 5.56 -3.91 4.76
N PRO A 77 6.13 -3.07 5.64
CA PRO A 77 7.12 -2.08 5.23
C PRO A 77 8.33 -2.67 4.51
N GLY A 78 8.74 -3.88 4.89
CA GLY A 78 9.91 -4.54 4.32
C GLY A 78 9.79 -4.94 2.83
N VAL A 79 8.58 -4.93 2.26
CA VAL A 79 8.38 -5.17 0.83
C VAL A 79 8.22 -3.87 0.02
N LEU A 80 8.08 -2.73 0.71
CA LEU A 80 8.05 -1.42 0.08
C LEU A 80 9.48 -0.94 -0.17
N ARG A 81 9.69 -0.22 -1.27
CA ARG A 81 10.93 0.50 -1.48
C ARG A 81 11.06 1.62 -0.44
N PRO A 82 12.28 2.00 -0.02
CA PRO A 82 12.49 3.02 1.02
C PRO A 82 11.78 4.35 0.75
N GLU A 83 11.69 4.77 -0.50
CA GLU A 83 10.99 5.99 -0.93
C GLU A 83 9.47 5.93 -0.69
N TYR A 84 8.90 4.72 -0.55
CA TYR A 84 7.47 4.47 -0.32
C TYR A 84 7.15 4.10 1.13
N TRP A 85 8.07 4.31 2.05
CA TRP A 85 7.85 4.00 3.47
C TRP A 85 6.95 5.04 4.13
N ASN A 86 5.68 5.00 3.78
CA ASN A 86 4.63 5.79 4.41
C ASN A 86 3.28 5.07 4.33
N ALA A 87 2.32 5.48 5.16
CA ALA A 87 1.00 4.85 5.21
C ALA A 87 0.24 4.93 3.88
N ALA A 88 0.48 5.94 3.05
CA ALA A 88 -0.20 6.08 1.76
C ALA A 88 0.12 4.91 0.82
N HIS A 89 1.37 4.41 0.85
CA HIS A 89 1.79 3.28 0.02
C HIS A 89 1.57 1.92 0.67
N GLN A 90 1.15 1.87 1.95
CA GLN A 90 0.83 0.62 2.64
C GLN A 90 -0.63 0.18 2.48
N LEU A 91 -1.55 1.10 2.12
CA LEU A 91 -2.98 0.86 2.18
C LEU A 91 -3.55 0.43 0.83
N TYR A 92 -4.14 -0.75 0.81
CA TYR A 92 -4.76 -1.36 -0.36
C TYR A 92 -6.16 -1.85 -0.03
N PHE A 93 -7.12 -1.58 -0.92
CA PHE A 93 -8.45 -2.16 -0.82
C PHE A 93 -8.49 -3.47 -1.61
N ALA A 94 -8.79 -4.58 -0.94
CA ALA A 94 -8.85 -5.90 -1.56
C ALA A 94 -10.18 -6.10 -2.31
N VAL A 95 -10.08 -6.43 -3.59
CA VAL A 95 -11.23 -6.62 -4.49
C VAL A 95 -11.55 -8.10 -4.68
N ASP A 96 -10.53 -8.91 -5.01
CA ASP A 96 -10.71 -10.32 -5.35
C ASP A 96 -9.37 -11.08 -5.27
N GLY A 97 -9.39 -12.32 -5.68
CA GLY A 97 -8.22 -13.18 -5.83
C GLY A 97 -8.20 -14.36 -4.88
N ASN A 98 -7.57 -15.45 -5.31
CA ASN A 98 -7.49 -16.66 -4.47
C ASN A 98 -6.71 -16.44 -3.17
N GLY A 99 -5.81 -15.44 -3.14
CA GLY A 99 -5.13 -15.02 -1.91
C GLY A 99 -6.00 -14.15 -1.00
N ALA A 100 -7.10 -13.57 -1.50
CA ALA A 100 -8.03 -12.78 -0.71
C ALA A 100 -9.04 -13.65 0.06
N ARG A 101 -9.33 -14.85 -0.44
CA ARG A 101 -10.35 -15.75 0.13
C ARG A 101 -9.81 -16.57 1.28
N ALA A 102 -10.67 -16.78 2.27
CA ALA A 102 -10.40 -17.71 3.37
C ALA A 102 -10.13 -19.13 2.85
N GLY A 103 -9.02 -19.74 3.29
CA GLY A 103 -8.65 -21.09 2.86
C GLY A 103 -8.26 -21.21 1.37
N GLY A 104 -8.17 -20.13 0.65
CA GLY A 104 -7.77 -20.14 -0.77
C GLY A 104 -6.33 -20.62 -0.96
N HIS A 105 -6.11 -21.45 -1.96
CA HIS A 105 -4.78 -22.01 -2.28
C HIS A 105 -3.87 -21.02 -3.05
N GLY A 106 -4.39 -19.86 -3.48
CA GLY A 106 -3.63 -18.84 -4.18
C GLY A 106 -2.95 -17.86 -3.25
N THR A 107 -1.96 -17.16 -3.79
CA THR A 107 -1.21 -16.12 -3.06
C THR A 107 -1.54 -14.70 -3.49
N LYS A 108 -2.17 -14.52 -4.66
CA LYS A 108 -2.46 -13.20 -5.23
C LYS A 108 -3.75 -12.63 -4.66
N VAL A 109 -3.68 -11.39 -4.20
CA VAL A 109 -4.80 -10.54 -3.79
C VAL A 109 -4.86 -9.40 -4.79
N PHE A 110 -5.93 -9.33 -5.58
CA PHE A 110 -6.19 -8.19 -6.46
C PHE A 110 -6.71 -7.04 -5.61
N CYS A 111 -6.16 -5.87 -5.80
CA CYS A 111 -6.42 -4.73 -4.93
C CYS A 111 -6.24 -3.40 -5.65
N ILE A 112 -6.76 -2.36 -5.02
CA ILE A 112 -6.63 -0.97 -5.44
C ILE A 112 -5.81 -0.24 -4.38
N ASN A 113 -4.74 0.44 -4.78
CA ASN A 113 -4.02 1.31 -3.87
C ASN A 113 -4.93 2.49 -3.51
N ILE A 114 -5.23 2.69 -2.22
CA ILE A 114 -6.19 3.70 -1.77
C ILE A 114 -5.71 5.12 -2.07
N TYR A 115 -4.40 5.35 -2.05
CA TYR A 115 -3.84 6.67 -2.28
C TYR A 115 -3.84 7.04 -3.76
N THR A 116 -3.32 6.16 -4.62
CA THR A 116 -3.16 6.41 -6.06
C THR A 116 -4.39 6.03 -6.88
N GLY A 117 -5.25 5.13 -6.39
CA GLY A 117 -6.35 4.54 -7.16
C GLY A 117 -5.90 3.47 -8.16
N GLU A 118 -4.62 3.10 -8.16
CA GLU A 118 -4.06 2.15 -9.12
C GLU A 118 -4.47 0.71 -8.78
N HIS A 119 -4.97 -0.01 -9.80
CA HIS A 119 -5.26 -1.44 -9.72
C HIS A 119 -3.98 -2.26 -9.82
N THR A 120 -3.77 -3.15 -8.88
CA THR A 120 -2.58 -3.99 -8.81
C THR A 120 -2.89 -5.32 -8.12
N TYR A 121 -1.87 -6.13 -7.91
CA TYR A 121 -1.98 -7.29 -7.05
C TYR A 121 -0.81 -7.33 -6.05
N ILE A 122 -1.08 -7.83 -4.86
CA ILE A 122 -0.10 -8.06 -3.82
C ILE A 122 -0.11 -9.54 -3.43
N ARG A 123 0.97 -10.02 -2.83
CA ARG A 123 0.98 -11.38 -2.28
C ARG A 123 0.39 -11.36 -0.87
N ARG A 124 -0.41 -12.36 -0.54
CA ARG A 124 -0.96 -12.48 0.83
C ARG A 124 0.13 -12.48 1.91
N THR A 125 1.29 -13.06 1.62
CA THR A 125 2.47 -13.07 2.51
C THR A 125 3.02 -11.69 2.82
N ASP A 126 2.81 -10.74 1.93
CA ASP A 126 3.31 -9.37 2.03
C ASP A 126 2.35 -8.47 2.83
N VAL A 127 1.18 -9.00 3.19
CA VAL A 127 0.16 -8.32 3.99
C VAL A 127 0.43 -8.54 5.48
N MET A 128 0.34 -7.49 6.29
CA MET A 128 0.36 -7.58 7.76
C MET A 128 -1.00 -8.01 8.31
N GLY A 129 -2.07 -7.56 7.67
CA GLY A 129 -3.46 -7.82 8.08
C GLY A 129 -4.40 -6.76 7.54
N ALA A 130 -5.69 -6.88 7.87
CA ALA A 130 -6.66 -5.83 7.62
C ALA A 130 -6.49 -4.71 8.66
N VAL A 131 -6.54 -3.44 8.23
CA VAL A 131 -6.43 -2.30 9.13
C VAL A 131 -7.60 -2.26 10.09
N LYS A 132 -7.36 -1.91 11.35
CA LYS A 132 -8.42 -1.63 12.32
C LYS A 132 -9.15 -0.34 11.92
N PRO A 133 -10.49 -0.27 11.98
CA PRO A 133 -11.25 0.89 11.53
C PRO A 133 -10.87 2.21 12.21
N ASP A 134 -10.50 2.16 13.50
CA ASP A 134 -10.04 3.29 14.29
C ASP A 134 -8.63 3.77 13.91
N ARG A 135 -7.82 2.90 13.30
CA ARG A 135 -6.45 3.18 12.88
C ARG A 135 -6.32 3.65 11.43
N LEU A 136 -7.39 3.59 10.67
CA LEU A 136 -7.40 4.07 9.29
C LEU A 136 -7.23 5.60 9.28
N PRO A 137 -6.21 6.15 8.57
CA PRO A 137 -6.02 7.60 8.47
C PRO A 137 -7.25 8.32 7.91
N GLY A 138 -7.50 9.55 8.34
CA GLY A 138 -8.69 10.32 7.93
C GLY A 138 -8.86 10.41 6.42
N TRP A 139 -7.78 10.72 5.70
CA TRP A 139 -7.78 10.80 4.23
C TRP A 139 -8.14 9.47 3.54
N ALA A 140 -7.81 8.34 4.16
CA ALA A 140 -8.08 7.03 3.61
C ALA A 140 -9.50 6.54 3.92
N LYS A 141 -10.16 7.06 4.97
CA LYS A 141 -11.52 6.65 5.35
C LYS A 141 -12.53 6.92 4.25
N GLU A 142 -12.52 8.13 3.71
CA GLU A 142 -13.45 8.55 2.66
C GLU A 142 -13.23 7.74 1.38
N LYS A 143 -11.97 7.63 0.93
CA LYS A 143 -11.63 6.84 -0.26
C LYS A 143 -11.99 5.36 -0.09
N ALA A 144 -11.70 4.78 1.08
CA ALA A 144 -12.04 3.38 1.36
C ALA A 144 -13.55 3.15 1.42
N ALA A 145 -14.32 4.13 1.91
CA ALA A 145 -15.78 4.06 1.90
C ALA A 145 -16.34 4.09 0.49
N ALA A 146 -15.84 4.98 -0.37
CA ALA A 146 -16.22 5.04 -1.79
C ALA A 146 -15.92 3.71 -2.50
N LEU A 147 -14.69 3.20 -2.39
CA LEU A 147 -14.29 1.92 -2.98
C LEU A 147 -15.16 0.75 -2.49
N ARG A 148 -15.55 0.77 -1.21
CA ARG A 148 -16.45 -0.27 -0.67
C ARG A 148 -17.85 -0.19 -1.26
N GLN A 149 -18.39 1.00 -1.48
CA GLN A 149 -19.69 1.18 -2.12
C GLN A 149 -19.67 0.69 -3.58
N ASP A 150 -18.63 1.06 -4.32
CA ASP A 150 -18.47 0.63 -5.71
C ASP A 150 -18.33 -0.89 -5.80
N TYR A 151 -17.49 -1.49 -4.96
CA TYR A 151 -17.32 -2.94 -4.84
C TYR A 151 -18.65 -3.66 -4.54
N GLN A 152 -19.44 -3.11 -3.61
CA GLN A 152 -20.75 -3.70 -3.27
C GLN A 152 -21.73 -3.61 -4.43
N ARG A 153 -21.73 -2.51 -5.19
CA ARG A 153 -22.57 -2.36 -6.41
C ARG A 153 -22.17 -3.37 -7.48
N GLU A 154 -20.88 -3.51 -7.75
CA GLU A 154 -20.38 -4.48 -8.72
C GLU A 154 -20.76 -5.90 -8.35
N LYS A 155 -20.56 -6.29 -7.09
CA LYS A 155 -20.94 -7.63 -6.59
C LYS A 155 -22.44 -7.87 -6.67
N ALA A 156 -23.26 -6.88 -6.38
CA ALA A 156 -24.71 -6.99 -6.53
C ALA A 156 -25.12 -7.14 -8.00
N ALA A 157 -24.47 -6.41 -8.91
CA ALA A 157 -24.70 -6.53 -10.35
C ALA A 157 -24.30 -7.91 -10.89
N GLU A 158 -23.10 -8.42 -10.52
CA GLU A 158 -22.63 -9.77 -10.87
C GLU A 158 -23.60 -10.84 -10.38
N PHE A 159 -24.07 -10.72 -9.13
CA PHE A 159 -25.02 -11.67 -8.55
C PHE A 159 -26.36 -11.66 -9.31
N ASN A 160 -26.90 -10.48 -9.65
CA ASN A 160 -28.14 -10.36 -10.40
C ASN A 160 -27.98 -10.94 -11.82
N GLN A 161 -26.87 -10.64 -12.50
CA GLN A 161 -26.60 -11.20 -13.82
C GLN A 161 -26.50 -12.74 -13.79
N SER A 162 -25.74 -13.29 -12.85
CA SER A 162 -25.65 -14.75 -12.68
C SER A 162 -27.01 -15.41 -12.41
N LYS A 163 -27.88 -14.73 -11.68
CA LYS A 163 -29.23 -15.20 -11.41
C LYS A 163 -30.12 -15.19 -12.68
N LEU A 164 -30.00 -14.14 -13.51
CA LEU A 164 -30.70 -14.05 -14.79
C LEU A 164 -30.20 -15.12 -15.76
N ASP A 165 -28.90 -15.34 -15.86
CA ASP A 165 -28.32 -16.37 -16.71
C ASP A 165 -28.80 -17.77 -16.29
N THR A 166 -28.85 -18.04 -14.97
CA THR A 166 -29.36 -19.31 -14.43
C THR A 166 -30.85 -19.53 -14.74
N LEU A 167 -31.67 -18.45 -14.70
CA LEU A 167 -33.10 -18.54 -15.04
C LEU A 167 -33.31 -18.77 -16.54
N ALA A 168 -32.50 -18.13 -17.38
CA ALA A 168 -32.51 -18.32 -18.85
C ALA A 168 -32.13 -19.77 -19.22
N ASP A 169 -31.07 -20.32 -18.61
CA ASP A 169 -30.63 -21.70 -18.82
C ASP A 169 -31.68 -22.73 -18.39
N ASN A 170 -32.49 -22.42 -17.36
CA ASN A 170 -33.57 -23.28 -16.91
C ASN A 170 -34.90 -23.08 -17.69
N GLY A 171 -34.90 -22.32 -18.77
CA GLY A 171 -36.08 -22.15 -19.66
C GLY A 171 -37.22 -21.36 -19.04
N MET A 172 -36.97 -20.57 -17.99
CA MET A 172 -37.98 -19.67 -17.41
C MET A 172 -37.97 -18.34 -18.15
N GLU A 173 -39.03 -18.06 -18.89
CA GLU A 173 -39.27 -16.74 -19.47
C GLU A 173 -39.48 -15.70 -18.36
N ILE A 174 -38.69 -14.61 -18.42
CA ILE A 174 -38.86 -13.46 -17.53
C ILE A 174 -40.01 -12.65 -18.10
N VAL A 175 -41.20 -12.72 -17.51
CA VAL A 175 -42.31 -11.83 -17.82
C VAL A 175 -42.04 -10.51 -17.12
N GLU A 176 -41.65 -9.46 -17.88
CA GLU A 176 -41.67 -8.09 -17.38
C GLU A 176 -43.09 -7.69 -17.04
N VAL A 177 -43.38 -7.49 -15.78
CA VAL A 177 -44.66 -6.88 -15.34
C VAL A 177 -44.45 -5.38 -15.37
N ASP A 178 -44.86 -4.76 -16.46
CA ASP A 178 -45.01 -3.30 -16.58
C ASP A 178 -45.92 -2.78 -15.47
N LYS A 179 -45.44 -1.80 -14.71
CA LYS A 179 -46.22 -0.99 -13.78
C LYS A 179 -46.35 0.42 -14.25
#